data_f209ac7ba6816b5f2a5e6edddfc7ad44
#
_entry.id   f209ac7ba6816b5f2a5e6edddfc7ad44
#
_cell.length_a   1.000
_cell.length_b   1.000
_cell.length_c   1.000
_cell.angle_alpha   90.00
_cell.angle_beta   90.00
_cell.angle_gamma   90.00
#
_symmetry.space_group_name_H-M   'P 1'
#
loop_
_entity.id
_entity.type
_entity.pdbx_description
1 polymer ?
#
loop_
_entity_poly.entity_id
_entity_poly.type
_entity_poly.pdbx_seq_one_letter_code
_entity_poly.pdbx_strand_id
1 'polypeptide(L)'
;SNIVANAQTDTYRLLSDQEKDAYIIYVKQKIKEENKDSSDCKPGLALGQLKKEKNVPTENFLCNPGLEKMKNKLQEQQADGGADDKKTSKLQSNIDKKQNKLNTKFDKIRERLAKIISEEEGQTPIPKEEQDKVTEQDKKDVEEHKSHTGDNCRDGNVLDGASNQPDLKVLADCQEATGEVMHTKKMDDGDYKFFLKVDDKYAFLVNDKNDEKTDGFLVVEVVPKDQDISTVDLPSEGDKVHIWGAWVTDEPKGWHEIHPTWVVSKE
;
A
#
# COMPACT_ATOMS: atom_id res chain seq x y z
N SER A 1 -5.69 -25.07 17.25
CA SER A 1 -5.78 -25.71 15.92
C SER A 1 -6.86 -25.11 15.01
N ASN A 2 -7.73 -24.22 15.51
CA ASN A 2 -8.88 -23.69 14.75
C ASN A 2 -8.65 -22.33 14.06
N ILE A 3 -7.51 -21.69 14.28
CA ILE A 3 -7.22 -20.35 13.70
C ILE A 3 -6.90 -20.44 12.20
N VAL A 4 -6.36 -21.58 11.73
CA VAL A 4 -5.97 -21.75 10.33
C VAL A 4 -7.17 -22.09 9.42
N ALA A 5 -8.21 -22.72 9.95
CA ALA A 5 -9.38 -23.11 9.16
C ALA A 5 -10.32 -21.95 8.84
N ASN A 6 -10.40 -20.93 9.70
CA ASN A 6 -11.25 -19.74 9.46
C ASN A 6 -10.62 -18.68 8.54
N ALA A 7 -9.31 -18.75 8.30
CA ALA A 7 -8.63 -17.79 7.41
C ALA A 7 -9.02 -17.96 5.92
N GLN A 8 -9.69 -19.05 5.56
CA GLN A 8 -10.07 -19.33 4.17
C GLN A 8 -11.45 -18.84 3.76
N THR A 9 -12.33 -18.56 4.71
CA THR A 9 -13.70 -18.08 4.42
C THR A 9 -13.90 -16.58 4.63
N ASP A 10 -12.98 -15.93 5.35
CA ASP A 10 -13.03 -14.48 5.66
C ASP A 10 -11.97 -13.67 4.88
N THR A 11 -11.77 -14.01 3.62
CA THR A 11 -10.72 -13.44 2.75
C THR A 11 -10.87 -11.93 2.49
N TYR A 12 -11.89 -11.31 3.04
CA TYR A 12 -12.31 -9.95 2.68
C TYR A 12 -12.51 -8.99 3.84
N ARG A 13 -12.28 -9.36 5.09
CA ARG A 13 -12.32 -8.42 6.20
C ARG A 13 -10.93 -7.95 6.60
N LEU A 14 -10.83 -6.73 7.08
CA LEU A 14 -9.62 -6.23 7.73
C LEU A 14 -9.29 -7.13 8.93
N LEU A 15 -8.03 -7.47 9.09
CA LEU A 15 -7.57 -8.24 10.25
C LEU A 15 -7.73 -7.38 11.50
N SER A 16 -8.30 -7.93 12.56
CA SER A 16 -8.27 -7.31 13.89
C SER A 16 -6.82 -7.19 14.39
N ASP A 17 -6.56 -6.33 15.37
CA ASP A 17 -5.21 -6.18 15.93
C ASP A 17 -4.64 -7.51 16.46
N GLN A 18 -5.48 -8.35 17.08
CA GLN A 18 -5.07 -9.69 17.51
C GLN A 18 -4.69 -10.60 16.35
N GLU A 19 -5.39 -10.54 15.24
CA GLU A 19 -5.09 -11.32 14.03
C GLU A 19 -3.86 -10.78 13.31
N LYS A 20 -3.64 -9.46 13.30
CA LYS A 20 -2.41 -8.83 12.81
C LYS A 20 -1.21 -9.31 13.65
N ASP A 21 -1.33 -9.33 14.97
CA ASP A 21 -0.27 -9.80 15.86
C ASP A 21 0.02 -11.30 15.68
N ALA A 22 -1.02 -12.14 15.57
CA ALA A 22 -0.87 -13.57 15.29
C ALA A 22 -0.21 -13.81 13.93
N TYR A 23 -0.57 -13.03 12.91
CA TYR A 23 0.02 -13.10 11.59
C TYR A 23 1.49 -12.66 11.59
N ILE A 24 1.82 -11.59 12.31
CA ILE A 24 3.20 -11.12 12.51
C ILE A 24 4.05 -12.20 13.19
N ILE A 25 3.52 -12.87 14.23
CA ILE A 25 4.21 -13.97 14.92
C ILE A 25 4.45 -15.13 13.95
N TYR A 26 3.44 -15.55 13.20
CA TYR A 26 3.55 -16.61 12.19
C TYR A 26 4.62 -16.30 11.15
N VAL A 27 4.60 -15.07 10.62
CA VAL A 27 5.57 -14.65 9.62
C VAL A 27 6.98 -14.59 10.20
N LYS A 28 7.15 -14.11 11.44
CA LYS A 28 8.45 -14.12 12.13
C LYS A 28 9.03 -15.53 12.28
N GLN A 29 8.19 -16.49 12.64
CA GLN A 29 8.61 -17.88 12.73
C GLN A 29 9.04 -18.41 11.36
N LYS A 30 8.26 -18.15 10.31
CA LYS A 30 8.57 -18.56 8.93
C LYS A 30 9.85 -17.93 8.41
N ILE A 31 10.08 -16.66 8.68
CA ILE A 31 11.31 -15.96 8.30
C ILE A 31 12.51 -16.50 9.07
N LYS A 32 12.36 -16.80 10.36
CA LYS A 32 13.43 -17.35 11.17
C LYS A 32 13.85 -18.75 10.70
N GLU A 33 12.89 -19.54 10.24
CA GLU A 33 13.13 -20.87 9.66
C GLU A 33 13.83 -20.82 8.29
N GLU A 34 13.61 -19.74 7.51
CA GLU A 34 14.12 -19.59 6.14
C GLU A 34 15.41 -18.76 6.05
N ASN A 35 15.79 -18.02 7.12
CA ASN A 35 16.79 -16.93 7.07
C ASN A 35 18.18 -17.32 7.55
N LYS A 36 18.80 -18.32 6.99
CA LYS A 36 20.18 -18.53 7.43
C LYS A 36 21.25 -17.73 6.67
N ASP A 37 21.04 -17.23 5.45
CA ASP A 37 22.10 -16.52 4.71
C ASP A 37 21.60 -15.83 3.40
N SER A 38 21.02 -14.63 3.43
CA SER A 38 21.00 -13.80 2.23
C SER A 38 21.02 -12.30 2.56
N SER A 39 21.95 -11.56 1.94
CA SER A 39 22.26 -10.17 2.22
C SER A 39 21.25 -9.17 1.63
N ASP A 40 20.51 -9.54 0.61
CA ASP A 40 19.70 -8.60 -0.19
C ASP A 40 18.22 -8.59 0.15
N CYS A 41 17.76 -9.61 0.84
CA CYS A 41 16.40 -9.75 1.26
C CYS A 41 16.35 -9.64 2.79
N LYS A 42 15.92 -8.49 3.33
CA LYS A 42 15.88 -8.18 4.77
C LYS A 42 14.47 -8.20 5.37
N PRO A 43 13.79 -9.36 5.43
CA PRO A 43 12.41 -9.43 5.93
C PRO A 43 12.27 -9.03 7.41
N GLY A 44 13.35 -9.07 8.19
CA GLY A 44 13.37 -8.62 9.57
C GLY A 44 13.17 -7.10 9.74
N LEU A 45 13.57 -6.30 8.74
CA LEU A 45 13.31 -4.86 8.68
C LEU A 45 11.84 -4.58 8.37
N ALA A 46 11.28 -5.29 7.40
CA ALA A 46 9.86 -5.17 7.06
C ALA A 46 8.94 -5.54 8.24
N LEU A 47 9.32 -6.56 9.02
CA LEU A 47 8.59 -6.93 10.23
C LEU A 47 8.75 -5.93 11.38
N GLY A 48 9.90 -5.28 11.49
CA GLY A 48 10.14 -4.20 12.45
C GLY A 48 9.27 -2.98 12.14
N GLN A 49 9.15 -2.65 10.85
CA GLN A 49 8.27 -1.61 10.35
C GLN A 49 6.80 -1.97 10.55
N LEU A 50 6.36 -3.16 10.16
CA LEU A 50 5.00 -3.66 10.42
C LEU A 50 4.59 -3.52 11.89
N LYS A 51 5.52 -3.80 12.82
CA LYS A 51 5.27 -3.68 14.24
C LYS A 51 5.17 -2.22 14.73
N LYS A 52 5.92 -1.32 14.10
CA LYS A 52 5.99 0.11 14.43
C LYS A 52 4.87 0.91 13.78
N GLU A 53 4.48 0.52 12.60
CA GLU A 53 3.65 1.26 11.67
C GLU A 53 2.29 0.58 11.40
N LYS A 54 2.02 -0.60 11.98
CA LYS A 54 0.79 -1.42 11.75
C LYS A 54 0.48 -1.68 10.27
N ASN A 55 1.47 -1.53 9.38
CA ASN A 55 1.28 -1.61 7.93
C ASN A 55 1.21 -3.03 7.39
N VAL A 56 0.42 -3.21 6.35
CA VAL A 56 0.31 -4.45 5.57
C VAL A 56 1.58 -4.70 4.74
N PRO A 57 1.88 -5.95 4.44
CA PRO A 57 3.14 -6.39 3.86
C PRO A 57 3.49 -5.69 2.54
N THR A 58 4.65 -5.11 2.52
CA THR A 58 5.31 -4.56 1.34
C THR A 58 5.87 -5.68 0.45
N GLU A 59 6.36 -5.37 -0.77
CA GLU A 59 7.12 -6.33 -1.58
C GLU A 59 8.26 -6.98 -0.77
N ASN A 60 8.94 -6.20 0.09
CA ASN A 60 9.96 -6.71 1.00
C ASN A 60 9.43 -7.72 2.01
N PHE A 61 8.14 -7.64 2.38
CA PHE A 61 7.47 -8.66 3.18
C PHE A 61 7.24 -9.96 2.40
N LEU A 62 7.04 -9.86 1.11
CA LEU A 62 6.93 -11.01 0.21
C LEU A 62 8.28 -11.49 -0.29
N CYS A 63 9.35 -10.80 0.09
CA CYS A 63 10.71 -11.25 -0.06
C CYS A 63 10.87 -12.60 0.64
N ASN A 64 11.27 -13.58 -0.12
CA ASN A 64 11.58 -14.91 0.37
C ASN A 64 13.06 -15.18 0.14
N PRO A 65 13.90 -15.03 1.18
CA PRO A 65 15.35 -15.28 1.04
C PRO A 65 15.68 -16.66 0.48
N GLY A 66 14.88 -17.65 0.84
CA GLY A 66 15.04 -19.00 0.30
C GLY A 66 14.74 -19.08 -1.20
N LEU A 67 13.84 -18.23 -1.72
CA LEU A 67 13.56 -18.13 -3.16
C LEU A 67 14.73 -17.46 -3.88
N GLU A 68 15.24 -16.35 -3.38
CA GLU A 68 16.39 -15.65 -3.97
C GLU A 68 17.64 -16.52 -3.97
N LYS A 69 17.93 -17.24 -2.87
CA LYS A 69 19.03 -18.20 -2.83
C LYS A 69 18.87 -19.32 -3.87
N MET A 70 17.64 -19.76 -4.12
CA MET A 70 17.38 -20.76 -5.16
C MET A 70 17.58 -20.20 -6.57
N LYS A 71 17.16 -18.96 -6.82
CA LYS A 71 17.38 -18.27 -8.11
C LYS A 71 18.87 -18.09 -8.38
N ASN A 72 19.64 -17.60 -7.41
CA ASN A 72 21.09 -17.43 -7.53
C ASN A 72 21.78 -18.76 -7.82
N LYS A 73 21.43 -19.83 -7.10
CA LYS A 73 21.97 -21.17 -7.34
C LYS A 73 21.63 -21.70 -8.74
N LEU A 74 20.45 -21.38 -9.26
CA LEU A 74 20.07 -21.76 -10.62
C LEU A 74 20.93 -21.03 -11.65
N GLN A 75 21.17 -19.72 -11.46
CA GLN A 75 22.03 -18.92 -12.33
C GLN A 75 23.48 -19.46 -12.33
N GLU A 76 24.03 -19.78 -11.15
CA GLU A 76 25.36 -20.39 -11.03
C GLU A 76 25.45 -21.71 -11.81
N GLN A 77 24.45 -22.60 -11.66
CA GLN A 77 24.42 -23.87 -12.37
C GLN A 77 24.30 -23.73 -13.90
N GLN A 78 23.62 -22.68 -14.37
CA GLN A 78 23.49 -22.38 -15.79
C GLN A 78 24.78 -21.77 -16.37
N ALA A 79 25.53 -20.99 -15.58
CA ALA A 79 26.78 -20.35 -15.99
C ALA A 79 27.93 -21.36 -16.14
N ASP A 80 27.95 -22.43 -15.34
CA ASP A 80 29.04 -23.42 -15.33
C ASP A 80 28.99 -24.44 -16.50
N GLY A 81 28.03 -24.31 -17.43
CA GLY A 81 27.97 -25.07 -18.70
C GLY A 81 27.90 -26.59 -18.61
N GLY A 82 27.83 -27.16 -17.40
CA GLY A 82 27.83 -28.59 -17.13
C GLY A 82 26.66 -29.06 -16.26
N ALA A 83 25.58 -28.33 -16.22
CA ALA A 83 24.45 -28.60 -15.34
C ALA A 83 23.75 -29.91 -15.73
N ASP A 84 23.63 -30.84 -14.75
CA ASP A 84 22.72 -31.98 -14.81
C ASP A 84 21.28 -31.43 -15.03
N ASP A 85 20.76 -31.61 -16.25
CA ASP A 85 19.43 -31.10 -16.68
C ASP A 85 18.31 -31.47 -15.69
N LYS A 86 18.43 -32.60 -15.04
CA LYS A 86 17.47 -33.08 -14.05
C LYS A 86 17.47 -32.27 -12.75
N LYS A 87 18.65 -31.86 -12.29
CA LYS A 87 18.80 -31.02 -11.08
C LYS A 87 18.34 -29.59 -11.35
N THR A 88 18.70 -29.04 -12.49
CA THR A 88 18.32 -27.70 -12.95
C THR A 88 16.78 -27.59 -13.09
N SER A 89 16.18 -28.57 -13.76
CA SER A 89 14.72 -28.65 -13.94
C SER A 89 13.96 -28.76 -12.60
N LYS A 90 14.47 -29.58 -11.66
CA LYS A 90 13.88 -29.69 -10.31
C LYS A 90 13.99 -28.38 -9.52
N LEU A 91 15.11 -27.69 -9.63
CA LEU A 91 15.33 -26.40 -8.97
C LEU A 91 14.40 -25.34 -9.55
N GLN A 92 14.27 -25.24 -10.87
CA GLN A 92 13.32 -24.35 -11.55
C GLN A 92 11.88 -24.63 -11.09
N SER A 93 11.43 -25.87 -11.08
CA SER A 93 10.08 -26.22 -10.60
C SER A 93 9.81 -25.80 -9.16
N ASN A 94 10.83 -25.87 -8.29
CA ASN A 94 10.70 -25.40 -6.91
C ASN A 94 10.64 -23.87 -6.81
N ILE A 95 11.39 -23.15 -7.64
CA ILE A 95 11.32 -21.69 -7.77
C ILE A 95 9.91 -21.28 -8.21
N ASP A 96 9.40 -21.89 -9.28
CA ASP A 96 8.06 -21.59 -9.81
C ASP A 96 6.96 -21.81 -8.77
N LYS A 97 7.03 -22.90 -8.02
CA LYS A 97 6.07 -23.18 -6.93
C LYS A 97 6.12 -22.12 -5.82
N LYS A 98 7.32 -21.67 -5.43
CA LYS A 98 7.47 -20.62 -4.41
C LYS A 98 7.01 -19.27 -4.95
N GLN A 99 7.35 -18.91 -6.18
CA GLN A 99 6.91 -17.67 -6.82
C GLN A 99 5.38 -17.63 -6.95
N ASN A 100 4.76 -18.73 -7.39
CA ASN A 100 3.29 -18.81 -7.47
C ASN A 100 2.61 -18.62 -6.12
N LYS A 101 3.21 -19.15 -5.03
CA LYS A 101 2.67 -18.88 -3.68
C LYS A 101 2.74 -17.41 -3.29
N LEU A 102 3.81 -16.73 -3.65
CA LEU A 102 3.95 -15.28 -3.40
C LEU A 102 2.91 -14.50 -4.22
N ASN A 103 2.82 -14.77 -5.52
CA ASN A 103 1.83 -14.13 -6.39
C ASN A 103 0.40 -14.32 -5.87
N THR A 104 0.03 -15.53 -5.45
CA THR A 104 -1.30 -15.79 -4.86
C THR A 104 -1.56 -14.96 -3.60
N LYS A 105 -0.54 -14.67 -2.79
CA LYS A 105 -0.70 -13.78 -1.62
C LYS A 105 -0.94 -12.33 -2.05
N PHE A 106 -0.23 -11.86 -3.07
CA PHE A 106 -0.43 -10.54 -3.67
C PHE A 106 -1.84 -10.39 -4.23
N ASP A 107 -2.28 -11.37 -4.99
CA ASP A 107 -3.63 -11.37 -5.58
C ASP A 107 -4.71 -11.24 -4.50
N LYS A 108 -4.56 -11.97 -3.39
CA LYS A 108 -5.50 -11.87 -2.26
C LYS A 108 -5.51 -10.50 -1.58
N ILE A 109 -4.35 -9.84 -1.46
CA ILE A 109 -4.29 -8.47 -0.94
C ILE A 109 -5.02 -7.52 -1.89
N ARG A 110 -4.76 -7.62 -3.19
CA ARG A 110 -5.43 -6.82 -4.23
C ARG A 110 -6.95 -7.03 -4.24
N GLU A 111 -7.40 -8.29 -4.19
CA GLU A 111 -8.84 -8.61 -4.09
C GLU A 111 -9.49 -7.96 -2.85
N ARG A 112 -8.78 -7.98 -1.70
CA ARG A 112 -9.27 -7.36 -0.47
C ARG A 112 -9.37 -5.84 -0.61
N LEU A 113 -8.35 -5.19 -1.19
CA LEU A 113 -8.38 -3.76 -1.46
C LEU A 113 -9.49 -3.37 -2.45
N ALA A 114 -9.69 -4.17 -3.50
CA ALA A 114 -10.78 -3.97 -4.44
C ALA A 114 -12.15 -4.00 -3.75
N LYS A 115 -12.31 -4.90 -2.76
CA LYS A 115 -13.53 -4.97 -1.98
C LYS A 115 -13.71 -3.76 -1.06
N ILE A 116 -12.65 -3.33 -0.35
CA ILE A 116 -12.67 -2.12 0.46
C ILE A 116 -13.15 -0.93 -0.38
N ILE A 117 -12.56 -0.70 -1.56
CA ILE A 117 -12.99 0.37 -2.47
C ILE A 117 -14.45 0.25 -2.87
N SER A 118 -14.94 -0.98 -3.15
CA SER A 118 -16.35 -1.18 -3.54
C SER A 118 -17.34 -0.96 -2.40
N GLU A 119 -16.91 -1.12 -1.15
CA GLU A 119 -17.73 -0.91 0.05
C GLU A 119 -17.72 0.54 0.53
N GLU A 120 -16.76 1.38 0.11
CA GLU A 120 -16.66 2.79 0.48
C GLU A 120 -17.90 3.61 0.10
N GLU A 121 -18.49 3.33 -1.06
CA GLU A 121 -19.66 4.04 -1.58
C GLU A 121 -20.90 3.91 -0.69
N GLY A 122 -20.92 2.91 0.20
CA GLY A 122 -22.04 2.62 1.14
C GLY A 122 -21.72 2.83 2.62
N GLN A 123 -20.51 3.32 2.97
CA GLN A 123 -20.14 3.45 4.38
C GLN A 123 -20.84 4.62 5.08
N THR A 124 -21.41 4.35 6.24
CA THR A 124 -21.84 5.39 7.17
C THR A 124 -20.63 6.16 7.70
N PRO A 125 -20.76 7.48 7.93
CA PRO A 125 -19.71 8.27 8.57
C PRO A 125 -19.25 7.66 9.89
N ILE A 126 -17.97 7.84 10.22
CA ILE A 126 -17.43 7.38 11.50
C ILE A 126 -18.12 8.10 12.67
N PRO A 127 -18.29 7.43 13.84
CA PRO A 127 -18.86 8.05 15.01
C PRO A 127 -18.14 9.33 15.43
N LYS A 128 -18.86 10.27 16.03
CA LYS A 128 -18.29 11.56 16.43
C LYS A 128 -17.07 11.44 17.36
N GLU A 129 -17.06 10.47 18.26
CA GLU A 129 -15.92 10.21 19.16
C GLU A 129 -14.65 9.84 18.38
N GLU A 130 -14.80 9.13 17.28
CA GLU A 130 -13.68 8.79 16.40
C GLU A 130 -13.24 9.99 15.56
N GLN A 131 -14.18 10.81 15.08
CA GLN A 131 -13.89 12.07 14.39
C GLN A 131 -13.07 13.01 15.29
N ASP A 132 -13.39 13.10 16.58
CA ASP A 132 -12.65 13.93 17.54
C ASP A 132 -11.19 13.45 17.68
N LYS A 133 -10.95 12.13 17.69
CA LYS A 133 -9.59 11.56 17.74
C LYS A 133 -8.79 11.87 16.46
N VAL A 134 -9.42 11.70 15.30
CA VAL A 134 -8.81 12.06 14.00
C VAL A 134 -8.46 13.55 13.99
N THR A 135 -9.36 14.41 14.46
CA THR A 135 -9.13 15.87 14.52
C THR A 135 -7.93 16.25 15.40
N GLU A 136 -7.69 15.54 16.51
CA GLU A 136 -6.51 15.78 17.36
C GLU A 136 -5.21 15.30 16.70
N GLN A 137 -5.25 14.20 15.94
CA GLN A 137 -4.12 13.76 15.15
C GLN A 137 -3.80 14.75 14.03
N ASP A 138 -4.79 15.16 13.26
CA ASP A 138 -4.66 16.15 12.18
C ASP A 138 -3.95 17.43 12.64
N LYS A 139 -4.24 17.92 13.86
CA LYS A 139 -3.59 19.13 14.39
C LYS A 139 -2.08 18.96 14.55
N LYS A 140 -1.65 17.77 14.98
CA LYS A 140 -0.21 17.46 15.11
C LYS A 140 0.44 17.34 13.74
N ASP A 141 -0.23 16.68 12.80
CA ASP A 141 0.29 16.46 11.45
C ASP A 141 0.48 17.80 10.72
N VAL A 142 -0.45 18.75 10.86
CA VAL A 142 -0.33 20.11 10.31
C VAL A 142 0.84 20.90 10.94
N GLU A 143 1.12 20.72 12.23
CA GLU A 143 2.25 21.37 12.89
C GLU A 143 3.61 20.79 12.44
N GLU A 144 3.67 19.48 12.22
CA GLU A 144 4.90 18.77 11.89
C GLU A 144 5.22 18.78 10.39
N HIS A 145 4.20 18.77 9.53
CA HIS A 145 4.34 18.58 8.07
C HIS A 145 3.71 19.76 7.29
N LYS A 146 4.55 20.72 6.93
CA LYS A 146 4.10 21.91 6.20
C LYS A 146 3.88 21.62 4.72
N SER A 147 2.96 22.39 4.13
CA SER A 147 2.76 22.44 2.67
C SER A 147 4.07 22.73 1.93
N HIS A 148 4.27 22.04 0.81
CA HIS A 148 5.28 22.42 -0.17
C HIS A 148 4.88 23.70 -0.91
N THR A 149 5.85 24.31 -1.57
CA THR A 149 5.68 25.44 -2.48
C THR A 149 6.51 25.20 -3.72
N GLY A 150 6.10 25.71 -4.87
CA GLY A 150 6.85 25.59 -6.12
C GLY A 150 6.00 25.11 -7.29
N ASP A 151 6.68 24.74 -8.39
CA ASP A 151 6.08 24.54 -9.70
C ASP A 151 5.07 23.36 -9.76
N ASN A 152 5.19 22.39 -8.87
CA ASN A 152 4.26 21.27 -8.77
C ASN A 152 3.06 21.53 -7.86
N CYS A 153 2.98 22.70 -7.24
CA CYS A 153 1.88 23.10 -6.38
C CYS A 153 0.84 23.91 -7.15
N ARG A 154 -0.43 23.68 -6.84
CA ARG A 154 -1.56 24.41 -7.45
C ARG A 154 -1.82 25.70 -6.69
N ASP A 155 -2.07 26.77 -7.42
CA ASP A 155 -2.53 28.03 -6.84
C ASP A 155 -4.06 28.06 -6.70
N GLY A 156 -4.55 28.84 -5.71
CA GLY A 156 -5.98 29.09 -5.51
C GLY A 156 -6.67 27.97 -4.72
N ASN A 157 -7.86 27.54 -5.20
CA ASN A 157 -8.61 26.47 -4.52
C ASN A 157 -7.98 25.11 -4.79
N VAL A 158 -7.26 24.59 -3.82
CA VAL A 158 -6.57 23.28 -3.94
C VAL A 158 -7.55 22.10 -4.06
N LEU A 159 -8.79 22.25 -3.59
CA LEU A 159 -9.84 21.23 -3.69
C LEU A 159 -10.65 21.34 -5.00
N ASP A 160 -10.27 22.23 -5.92
CA ASP A 160 -11.02 22.43 -7.15
C ASP A 160 -11.08 21.15 -8.00
N GLY A 161 -12.31 20.73 -8.33
CA GLY A 161 -12.61 19.51 -9.06
C GLY A 161 -13.10 18.35 -8.19
N ALA A 162 -12.84 18.34 -6.88
CA ALA A 162 -13.40 17.34 -5.99
C ALA A 162 -14.92 17.55 -5.82
N SER A 163 -15.68 16.45 -5.88
CA SER A 163 -17.15 16.45 -5.76
C SER A 163 -17.62 16.66 -4.32
N ASN A 164 -16.82 16.21 -3.34
CA ASN A 164 -17.10 16.17 -1.91
C ASN A 164 -16.31 17.21 -1.10
N GLN A 165 -15.94 18.37 -1.69
CA GLN A 165 -15.14 19.41 -1.01
C GLN A 165 -15.56 19.72 0.43
N PRO A 166 -16.87 19.78 0.80
CA PRO A 166 -17.28 20.05 2.18
C PRO A 166 -16.85 19.00 3.20
N ASP A 167 -16.55 17.78 2.74
CA ASP A 167 -16.15 16.65 3.58
C ASP A 167 -14.62 16.53 3.69
N LEU A 168 -13.86 17.35 2.95
CA LEU A 168 -12.42 17.31 2.89
C LEU A 168 -11.79 18.41 3.76
N LYS A 169 -11.10 18.01 4.81
CA LYS A 169 -10.33 18.90 5.66
C LYS A 169 -8.88 18.93 5.17
N VAL A 170 -8.45 20.09 4.67
CA VAL A 170 -7.08 20.26 4.17
C VAL A 170 -6.07 20.28 5.34
N LEU A 171 -5.08 19.41 5.26
CA LEU A 171 -3.93 19.33 6.16
C LEU A 171 -2.72 20.08 5.57
N ALA A 172 -2.51 19.94 4.25
CA ALA A 172 -1.52 20.69 3.51
C ALA A 172 -2.04 20.98 2.10
N ASP A 173 -1.91 22.22 1.65
CA ASP A 173 -2.36 22.65 0.32
C ASP A 173 -1.62 21.93 -0.81
N CYS A 174 -0.37 21.54 -0.58
CA CYS A 174 0.48 20.88 -1.54
C CYS A 174 1.39 19.88 -0.83
N GLN A 175 1.26 18.60 -1.15
CA GLN A 175 2.10 17.54 -0.61
C GLN A 175 2.48 16.56 -1.71
N GLU A 176 3.62 15.89 -1.53
CA GLU A 176 4.09 14.88 -2.45
C GLU A 176 4.16 13.49 -1.80
N ALA A 177 4.12 12.47 -2.63
CA ALA A 177 4.48 11.11 -2.21
C ALA A 177 5.10 10.34 -3.36
N THR A 178 5.97 9.39 -3.02
CA THR A 178 6.39 8.31 -3.93
C THR A 178 5.97 6.96 -3.36
N GLY A 179 5.76 5.99 -4.22
CA GLY A 179 5.36 4.64 -3.79
C GLY A 179 4.91 3.74 -4.94
N GLU A 180 4.40 2.57 -4.58
CA GLU A 180 3.88 1.57 -5.49
C GLU A 180 2.34 1.56 -5.47
N VAL A 181 1.73 1.54 -6.66
CA VAL A 181 0.28 1.46 -6.84
C VAL A 181 -0.21 0.04 -6.59
N MET A 182 -1.04 -0.13 -5.58
CA MET A 182 -1.51 -1.45 -5.14
C MET A 182 -2.82 -1.88 -5.80
N HIS A 183 -3.72 -0.93 -6.04
CA HIS A 183 -4.99 -1.16 -6.73
C HIS A 183 -5.50 0.13 -7.35
N THR A 184 -6.25 0.02 -8.45
CA THR A 184 -6.86 1.17 -9.15
C THR A 184 -8.33 0.93 -9.43
N LYS A 185 -9.14 2.01 -9.40
CA LYS A 185 -10.56 1.98 -9.76
C LYS A 185 -11.02 3.33 -10.33
N LYS A 186 -11.85 3.29 -11.36
CA LYS A 186 -12.66 4.43 -11.78
C LYS A 186 -13.93 4.47 -10.94
N MET A 187 -14.16 5.57 -10.24
CA MET A 187 -15.30 5.77 -9.35
C MET A 187 -16.53 6.27 -10.12
N ASP A 188 -17.73 6.17 -9.52
CA ASP A 188 -18.99 6.58 -10.17
C ASP A 188 -19.10 8.08 -10.37
N ASP A 189 -18.49 8.89 -9.49
CA ASP A 189 -18.38 10.35 -9.64
C ASP A 189 -17.34 10.78 -10.69
N GLY A 190 -16.63 9.82 -11.24
CA GLY A 190 -15.66 10.00 -12.30
C GLY A 190 -14.21 10.09 -11.84
N ASP A 191 -13.94 10.07 -10.55
CA ASP A 191 -12.58 10.08 -10.02
C ASP A 191 -11.81 8.81 -10.38
N TYR A 192 -10.51 8.95 -10.59
CA TYR A 192 -9.60 7.83 -10.71
C TYR A 192 -8.90 7.63 -9.37
N LYS A 193 -9.37 6.65 -8.62
CA LYS A 193 -8.86 6.30 -7.30
C LYS A 193 -7.80 5.22 -7.41
N PHE A 194 -6.74 5.34 -6.60
CA PHE A 194 -5.81 4.24 -6.37
C PHE A 194 -5.29 4.22 -4.93
N PHE A 195 -4.87 3.07 -4.50
CA PHE A 195 -4.16 2.88 -3.24
C PHE A 195 -2.66 2.90 -3.49
N LEU A 196 -1.98 3.80 -2.79
CA LEU A 196 -0.54 3.97 -2.87
C LEU A 196 0.11 3.44 -1.60
N LYS A 197 0.98 2.46 -1.78
CA LYS A 197 1.93 2.08 -0.76
C LYS A 197 3.08 3.08 -0.80
N VAL A 198 3.03 4.04 0.09
CA VAL A 198 4.04 5.09 0.15
C VAL A 198 5.40 4.56 0.59
N ASP A 199 6.47 5.20 0.11
CA ASP A 199 7.81 4.95 0.62
C ASP A 199 7.95 5.43 2.07
N ASP A 200 8.89 4.85 2.82
CA ASP A 200 9.07 5.07 4.28
C ASP A 200 9.10 6.55 4.69
N LYS A 201 9.72 7.40 3.85
CA LYS A 201 9.82 8.86 4.14
C LYS A 201 8.48 9.59 4.12
N TYR A 202 7.46 8.98 3.55
CA TYR A 202 6.11 9.52 3.44
C TYR A 202 5.09 8.78 4.33
N ALA A 203 5.55 7.95 5.24
CA ALA A 203 4.69 7.19 6.14
C ALA A 203 3.78 8.09 7.02
N PHE A 204 4.16 9.35 7.21
CA PHE A 204 3.35 10.34 7.94
C PHE A 204 2.04 10.72 7.22
N LEU A 205 1.92 10.44 5.92
CA LEU A 205 0.72 10.78 5.14
C LEU A 205 -0.48 9.91 5.46
N VAL A 206 -0.29 8.80 6.15
CA VAL A 206 -1.36 7.87 6.56
C VAL A 206 -1.61 7.94 8.06
N ASN A 207 -2.84 7.68 8.49
CA ASN A 207 -3.23 7.67 9.89
C ASN A 207 -3.81 6.31 10.33
N ASP A 208 -4.21 6.19 11.59
CA ASP A 208 -4.82 4.96 12.14
C ASP A 208 -6.05 4.49 11.34
N LYS A 209 -6.81 5.41 10.69
CA LYS A 209 -7.95 5.05 9.85
C LYS A 209 -7.55 4.50 8.48
N ASN A 210 -6.43 4.94 7.92
CA ASN A 210 -5.83 4.25 6.77
C ASN A 210 -5.42 2.83 7.15
N ASP A 211 -4.77 2.65 8.32
CA ASP A 211 -4.39 1.31 8.81
C ASP A 211 -5.61 0.40 8.94
N GLU A 212 -6.69 0.93 9.49
CA GLU A 212 -7.91 0.18 9.75
C GLU A 212 -8.69 -0.16 8.47
N LYS A 213 -8.83 0.81 7.56
CA LYS A 213 -9.79 0.73 6.44
C LYS A 213 -9.15 0.45 5.09
N THR A 214 -7.87 0.84 4.90
CA THR A 214 -7.16 0.73 3.62
C THR A 214 -5.89 -0.11 3.71
N ASP A 215 -5.74 -0.92 4.75
CA ASP A 215 -4.54 -1.73 5.00
C ASP A 215 -3.24 -0.90 5.14
N GLY A 216 -3.36 0.36 5.58
CA GLY A 216 -2.24 1.29 5.74
C GLY A 216 -1.80 1.95 4.44
N PHE A 217 -2.54 1.80 3.35
CA PHE A 217 -2.24 2.48 2.10
C PHE A 217 -2.87 3.88 2.07
N LEU A 218 -2.13 4.80 1.45
CA LEU A 218 -2.64 6.14 1.18
C LEU A 218 -3.69 6.07 0.07
N VAL A 219 -4.83 6.68 0.28
CA VAL A 219 -5.83 6.89 -0.76
C VAL A 219 -5.38 8.03 -1.64
N VAL A 220 -5.46 7.85 -2.95
CA VAL A 220 -5.11 8.87 -3.94
C VAL A 220 -6.23 8.99 -4.96
N GLU A 221 -6.71 10.21 -5.20
CA GLU A 221 -7.79 10.48 -6.14
C GLU A 221 -7.43 11.55 -7.14
N VAL A 222 -7.55 11.21 -8.43
CA VAL A 222 -7.39 12.13 -9.55
C VAL A 222 -8.77 12.49 -10.06
N VAL A 223 -9.18 13.74 -9.84
CA VAL A 223 -10.50 14.24 -10.25
C VAL A 223 -10.64 14.29 -11.79
N PRO A 224 -11.86 14.20 -12.36
CA PRO A 224 -12.06 14.08 -13.80
C PRO A 224 -11.36 15.15 -14.64
N LYS A 225 -11.35 16.39 -14.17
CA LYS A 225 -10.74 17.52 -14.89
C LYS A 225 -9.21 17.42 -14.99
N ASP A 226 -8.58 16.66 -14.08
CA ASP A 226 -7.12 16.53 -14.01
C ASP A 226 -6.61 15.24 -14.68
N GLN A 227 -7.48 14.33 -15.11
CA GLN A 227 -7.07 13.04 -15.67
C GLN A 227 -6.39 13.14 -17.04
N ASP A 228 -6.70 14.17 -17.81
CA ASP A 228 -6.20 14.36 -19.18
C ASP A 228 -5.17 15.49 -19.30
N ILE A 229 -4.69 16.06 -18.16
CA ILE A 229 -3.66 17.10 -18.20
C ILE A 229 -2.26 16.49 -18.35
N SER A 230 -1.33 17.28 -18.91
CA SER A 230 0.02 16.79 -19.25
C SER A 230 0.89 16.38 -18.06
N THR A 231 0.51 16.76 -16.83
CA THR A 231 1.22 16.40 -15.61
C THR A 231 0.70 15.11 -14.96
N VAL A 232 -0.34 14.49 -15.55
CA VAL A 232 -0.96 13.28 -15.01
C VAL A 232 -0.83 12.13 -16.01
N ASP A 233 -0.08 11.11 -15.63
CA ASP A 233 -0.02 9.81 -16.30
C ASP A 233 -0.72 8.78 -15.38
N LEU A 234 -2.00 8.49 -15.68
CA LEU A 234 -2.81 7.60 -14.84
C LEU A 234 -2.14 6.23 -14.68
N PRO A 235 -1.90 5.79 -13.43
CA PRO A 235 -1.12 4.59 -13.19
C PRO A 235 -1.95 3.31 -13.29
N SER A 236 -1.24 2.21 -13.45
CA SER A 236 -1.76 0.85 -13.31
C SER A 236 -1.21 0.21 -12.03
N GLU A 237 -1.82 -0.89 -11.61
CA GLU A 237 -1.33 -1.69 -10.48
C GLU A 237 0.11 -2.16 -10.72
N GLY A 238 0.96 -1.96 -9.72
CA GLY A 238 2.38 -2.28 -9.74
C GLY A 238 3.28 -1.17 -10.29
N ASP A 239 2.71 -0.07 -10.83
CA ASP A 239 3.51 1.08 -11.23
C ASP A 239 4.12 1.77 -10.00
N LYS A 240 5.35 2.22 -10.11
CA LYS A 240 5.95 3.18 -9.17
C LYS A 240 5.67 4.58 -9.65
N VAL A 241 5.21 5.41 -8.71
CA VAL A 241 4.78 6.77 -9.07
C VAL A 241 5.32 7.80 -8.10
N HIS A 242 5.46 9.03 -8.63
CA HIS A 242 5.61 10.24 -7.86
C HIS A 242 4.38 11.11 -8.08
N ILE A 243 3.73 11.50 -7.00
CA ILE A 243 2.46 12.24 -7.02
C ILE A 243 2.57 13.56 -6.27
N TRP A 244 1.75 14.55 -6.67
CA TRP A 244 1.53 15.81 -5.97
C TRP A 244 0.04 16.14 -5.93
N GLY A 245 -0.43 16.63 -4.77
CA GLY A 245 -1.82 17.00 -4.57
C GLY A 245 -2.09 17.65 -3.22
N ALA A 246 -3.35 17.88 -2.91
CA ALA A 246 -3.76 18.34 -1.59
C ALA A 246 -3.79 17.15 -0.62
N TRP A 247 -3.11 17.28 0.52
CA TRP A 247 -3.20 16.30 1.59
C TRP A 247 -4.37 16.66 2.50
N VAL A 248 -5.31 15.74 2.62
CA VAL A 248 -6.58 15.99 3.29
C VAL A 248 -6.99 14.82 4.19
N THR A 249 -7.87 15.10 5.15
CA THR A 249 -8.69 14.09 5.82
C THR A 249 -10.06 14.06 5.15
N ASP A 250 -10.50 12.90 4.68
CA ASP A 250 -11.91 12.63 4.38
C ASP A 250 -12.65 12.48 5.72
N GLU A 251 -13.35 13.53 6.19
CA GLU A 251 -13.94 13.56 7.53
C GLU A 251 -14.96 12.44 7.76
N PRO A 252 -15.86 12.11 6.82
CA PRO A 252 -16.76 10.97 6.96
C PRO A 252 -16.05 9.62 7.12
N LYS A 253 -14.91 9.43 6.50
CA LYS A 253 -14.14 8.18 6.54
C LYS A 253 -13.11 8.18 7.66
N GLY A 254 -12.56 9.36 7.98
CA GLY A 254 -11.54 9.59 8.98
C GLY A 254 -10.11 9.29 8.50
N TRP A 255 -9.91 8.81 7.29
CA TRP A 255 -8.58 8.54 6.76
C TRP A 255 -7.95 9.75 6.07
N HIS A 256 -6.63 9.68 5.89
CA HIS A 256 -5.90 10.64 5.07
C HIS A 256 -5.84 10.20 3.62
N GLU A 257 -5.83 11.18 2.72
CA GLU A 257 -5.70 10.98 1.28
C GLU A 257 -4.99 12.14 0.59
N ILE A 258 -4.51 11.93 -0.63
CA ILE A 258 -4.13 13.00 -1.55
C ILE A 258 -5.29 13.19 -2.53
N HIS A 259 -6.08 14.26 -2.32
CA HIS A 259 -7.28 14.54 -3.08
C HIS A 259 -7.60 16.07 -3.11
N PRO A 260 -7.64 16.67 -4.29
CA PRO A 260 -7.25 16.16 -5.61
C PRO A 260 -5.75 15.93 -5.77
N THR A 261 -5.41 14.98 -6.64
CA THR A 261 -4.04 14.78 -7.14
C THR A 261 -3.95 15.36 -8.55
N TRP A 262 -2.96 16.23 -8.81
CA TRP A 262 -2.80 16.93 -10.10
C TRP A 262 -1.44 16.73 -10.77
N VAL A 263 -0.54 15.99 -10.14
CA VAL A 263 0.67 15.45 -10.77
C VAL A 263 0.75 13.96 -10.45
N VAL A 264 0.92 13.16 -11.47
CA VAL A 264 1.23 11.73 -11.38
C VAL A 264 2.26 11.43 -12.44
N SER A 265 3.46 11.07 -12.06
CA SER A 265 4.52 10.63 -12.96
C SER A 265 4.96 9.21 -12.62
N LYS A 266 5.09 8.37 -13.64
CA LYS A 266 5.62 7.01 -13.48
C LYS A 266 7.14 7.04 -13.48
N GLU A 267 7.77 6.22 -12.62
CA GLU A 267 9.23 6.08 -12.54
C GLU A 267 9.75 4.94 -13.43
#